data_6e468b9e275d6c7288ef4cf0e1792614
#
_entry.id   6e468b9e275d6c7288ef4cf0e1792614
#
_cell.length_a   1.000
_cell.length_b   1.000
_cell.length_c   1.000
_cell.angle_alpha   90.00
_cell.angle_beta   90.00
_cell.angle_gamma   90.00
#
_symmetry.space_group_name_H-M   'P 1'
#
loop_
_entity.id
_entity.type
_entity.pdbx_description
1 polymer ?
#
loop_
_entity_poly.entity_id
_entity_poly.type
_entity_poly.pdbx_seq_one_letter_code
_entity_poly.pdbx_strand_id
1 'polypeptide(L)'
;NVCFVPEENLGIAILTNNDNQNFFEALRYQILDAYLGVPFVNRSTQQLSNFEKGEAIALKEIEALKERMKNNATPLAITEYTGEYTNQLYGKIMITNNGNQLNVSFKSHNNLTATIDYLDNNEWLLQYNNILYGIFPLKFKIKNMKVVSVDIKANDFIEYDPYTFIKK
;
A
#
# COMPACT_ATOMS: atom_id res chain seq x y z
N ASN A 1 8.69 3.05 -18.43
CA ASN A 1 9.50 4.27 -18.52
C ASN A 1 9.63 4.71 -19.98
N VAL A 2 9.50 6.01 -20.24
CA VAL A 2 9.72 6.59 -21.58
C VAL A 2 10.63 7.80 -21.43
N CYS A 3 11.61 7.92 -22.31
CA CYS A 3 12.56 9.03 -22.31
C CYS A 3 12.82 9.50 -23.74
N PHE A 4 12.90 10.81 -23.94
CA PHE A 4 13.24 11.45 -25.21
C PHE A 4 14.44 12.37 -25.04
N VAL A 5 15.37 12.32 -25.99
CA VAL A 5 16.51 13.24 -26.10
C VAL A 5 16.45 13.82 -27.53
N PRO A 6 15.68 14.89 -27.76
CA PRO A 6 15.43 15.46 -29.10
C PRO A 6 16.70 15.84 -29.82
N GLU A 7 17.71 16.37 -29.12
CA GLU A 7 18.98 16.81 -29.65
C GLU A 7 19.78 15.65 -30.29
N GLU A 8 19.55 14.43 -29.82
CA GLU A 8 20.20 13.23 -30.33
C GLU A 8 19.27 12.38 -31.21
N ASN A 9 18.05 12.84 -31.50
CA ASN A 9 17.01 12.07 -32.17
C ASN A 9 16.77 10.68 -31.51
N LEU A 10 16.89 10.61 -30.21
CA LEU A 10 16.80 9.37 -29.44
C LEU A 10 15.48 9.31 -28.66
N GLY A 11 14.75 8.21 -28.83
CA GLY A 11 13.62 7.83 -27.99
C GLY A 11 13.86 6.46 -27.37
N ILE A 12 13.61 6.33 -26.07
CA ILE A 12 13.78 5.09 -25.32
C ILE A 12 12.44 4.75 -24.68
N ALA A 13 11.96 3.51 -24.86
CA ALA A 13 10.82 2.96 -24.16
C ALA A 13 11.23 1.65 -23.48
N ILE A 14 10.99 1.56 -22.16
CA ILE A 14 11.32 0.40 -21.35
C ILE A 14 10.03 -0.11 -20.69
N LEU A 15 9.69 -1.34 -20.98
CA LEU A 15 8.54 -2.04 -20.40
C LEU A 15 9.05 -3.21 -19.56
N THR A 16 8.54 -3.32 -18.34
CA THR A 16 8.87 -4.41 -17.42
C THR A 16 7.57 -5.06 -16.93
N ASN A 17 7.63 -6.32 -16.60
CA ASN A 17 6.52 -7.09 -16.04
C ASN A 17 6.62 -7.26 -14.52
N ASN A 18 7.45 -6.46 -13.89
CA ASN A 18 7.61 -6.40 -12.44
C ASN A 18 7.33 -4.97 -11.96
N ASP A 19 6.61 -4.85 -10.86
CA ASP A 19 6.31 -3.60 -10.19
C ASP A 19 7.29 -3.33 -9.05
N ASN A 20 7.31 -2.08 -8.56
CA ASN A 20 8.13 -1.65 -7.42
C ASN A 20 9.61 -2.06 -7.52
N GLN A 21 10.24 -1.70 -8.65
CA GLN A 21 11.66 -1.99 -8.88
C GLN A 21 12.32 -0.84 -9.67
N ASN A 22 13.60 -0.64 -9.46
CA ASN A 22 14.37 0.44 -10.10
C ASN A 22 15.17 0.01 -11.33
N PHE A 23 14.96 -1.22 -11.82
CA PHE A 23 15.70 -1.75 -12.95
C PHE A 23 15.50 -0.94 -14.24
N PHE A 24 14.26 -0.52 -14.51
CA PHE A 24 13.95 0.29 -15.68
C PHE A 24 14.67 1.65 -15.66
N GLU A 25 14.88 2.24 -14.48
CA GLU A 25 15.65 3.48 -14.32
C GLU A 25 17.13 3.22 -14.59
N ALA A 26 17.70 2.16 -14.00
CA ALA A 26 19.08 1.79 -14.23
C ALA A 26 19.35 1.53 -15.72
N LEU A 27 18.43 0.82 -16.39
CA LEU A 27 18.54 0.52 -17.81
C LEU A 27 18.43 1.78 -18.68
N ARG A 28 17.50 2.69 -18.36
CA ARG A 28 17.39 4.00 -19.05
C ARG A 28 18.71 4.77 -19.01
N TYR A 29 19.27 4.95 -17.83
CA TYR A 29 20.55 5.66 -17.68
C TYR A 29 21.70 4.94 -18.37
N GLN A 30 21.73 3.61 -18.32
CA GLN A 30 22.79 2.84 -18.99
C GLN A 30 22.74 3.02 -20.52
N ILE A 31 21.53 3.06 -21.11
CA ILE A 31 21.33 3.32 -22.53
C ILE A 31 21.74 4.75 -22.87
N LEU A 32 21.30 5.74 -22.09
CA LEU A 32 21.67 7.14 -22.29
C LEU A 32 23.19 7.35 -22.24
N ASP A 33 23.85 6.80 -21.23
CA ASP A 33 25.30 6.88 -21.07
C ASP A 33 26.03 6.34 -22.31
N ALA A 34 25.57 5.20 -22.84
CA ALA A 34 26.15 4.58 -24.02
C ALA A 34 25.96 5.45 -25.30
N TYR A 35 24.77 6.04 -25.49
CA TYR A 35 24.50 6.91 -26.65
C TYR A 35 25.22 8.25 -26.58
N LEU A 36 25.36 8.81 -25.37
CA LEU A 36 26.03 10.09 -25.16
C LEU A 36 27.55 9.98 -24.98
N GLY A 37 28.10 8.78 -25.14
CA GLY A 37 29.56 8.55 -25.02
C GLY A 37 30.10 8.74 -23.59
N VAL A 38 29.26 8.62 -22.59
CA VAL A 38 29.67 8.70 -21.17
C VAL A 38 30.45 7.43 -20.80
N PRO A 39 31.57 7.53 -20.07
CA PRO A 39 32.28 6.36 -19.59
C PRO A 39 31.37 5.40 -18.83
N PHE A 40 31.58 4.10 -19.01
CA PHE A 40 30.75 3.07 -18.38
C PHE A 40 30.71 3.21 -16.86
N VAL A 41 29.49 3.33 -16.33
CA VAL A 41 29.19 3.25 -14.89
C VAL A 41 28.12 2.18 -14.71
N ASN A 42 28.33 1.26 -13.76
CA ASN A 42 27.31 0.26 -13.46
C ASN A 42 26.11 0.88 -12.73
N ARG A 43 25.15 1.37 -13.50
CA ARG A 43 23.93 2.02 -12.97
C ARG A 43 23.07 1.04 -12.16
N SER A 44 23.09 -0.24 -12.53
CA SER A 44 22.35 -1.27 -11.82
C SER A 44 22.81 -1.42 -10.37
N THR A 45 24.13 -1.46 -10.13
CA THR A 45 24.67 -1.56 -8.77
C THR A 45 24.28 -0.35 -7.91
N GLN A 46 24.30 0.85 -8.50
CA GLN A 46 23.89 2.06 -7.77
C GLN A 46 22.40 2.03 -7.38
N GLN A 47 21.54 1.64 -8.32
CA GLN A 47 20.10 1.58 -8.07
C GLN A 47 19.70 0.43 -7.14
N LEU A 48 20.39 -0.70 -7.22
CA LEU A 48 20.16 -1.84 -6.32
C LEU A 48 20.38 -1.45 -4.86
N SER A 49 21.48 -0.75 -4.56
CA SER A 49 21.76 -0.30 -3.19
C SER A 49 20.68 0.62 -2.63
N ASN A 50 20.13 1.50 -3.46
CA ASN A 50 19.01 2.39 -3.05
C ASN A 50 17.73 1.61 -2.83
N PHE A 51 17.43 0.66 -3.71
CA PHE A 51 16.27 -0.23 -3.60
C PHE A 51 16.32 -1.05 -2.31
N GLU A 52 17.43 -1.73 -2.05
CA GLU A 52 17.63 -2.55 -0.84
C GLU A 52 17.47 -1.75 0.46
N LYS A 53 17.97 -0.50 0.47
CA LYS A 53 17.79 0.41 1.63
C LYS A 53 16.31 0.79 1.81
N GLY A 54 15.61 1.09 0.74
CA GLY A 54 14.17 1.41 0.77
C GLY A 54 13.35 0.24 1.29
N GLU A 55 13.59 -0.96 0.77
CA GLU A 55 12.95 -2.20 1.22
C GLU A 55 13.20 -2.48 2.70
N ALA A 56 14.45 -2.33 3.16
CA ALA A 56 14.80 -2.54 4.56
C ALA A 56 14.10 -1.54 5.51
N ILE A 57 13.89 -0.30 5.07
CA ILE A 57 13.13 0.71 5.85
C ILE A 57 11.65 0.31 5.90
N ALA A 58 11.05 -0.01 4.76
CA ALA A 58 9.64 -0.40 4.70
C ALA A 58 9.32 -1.64 5.55
N LEU A 59 10.21 -2.65 5.52
CA LEU A 59 10.07 -3.84 6.35
C LEU A 59 10.13 -3.50 7.85
N LYS A 60 11.07 -2.66 8.28
CA LYS A 60 11.17 -2.21 9.67
C LYS A 60 9.93 -1.44 10.14
N GLU A 61 9.35 -0.62 9.28
CA GLU A 61 8.11 0.12 9.59
C GLU A 61 6.94 -0.85 9.80
N ILE A 62 6.80 -1.87 8.94
CA ILE A 62 5.78 -2.91 9.08
C ILE A 62 6.01 -3.74 10.36
N GLU A 63 7.25 -4.11 10.66
CA GLU A 63 7.60 -4.82 11.89
C GLU A 63 7.25 -4.00 13.13
N ALA A 64 7.60 -2.71 13.14
CA ALA A 64 7.27 -1.80 14.24
C ALA A 64 5.73 -1.66 14.43
N LEU A 65 4.95 -1.63 13.35
CA LEU A 65 3.49 -1.66 13.44
C LEU A 65 2.99 -2.98 14.03
N LYS A 66 3.54 -4.12 13.60
CA LYS A 66 3.17 -5.45 14.12
C LYS A 66 3.54 -5.64 15.59
N GLU A 67 4.65 -5.06 16.05
CA GLU A 67 5.02 -5.09 17.48
C GLU A 67 4.01 -4.35 18.38
N ARG A 68 3.25 -3.40 17.84
CA ARG A 68 2.18 -2.69 18.55
C ARG A 68 0.91 -3.53 18.72
N MET A 69 0.77 -4.65 17.99
CA MET A 69 -0.36 -5.59 18.12
C MET A 69 -0.25 -6.40 19.44
N LYS A 70 -0.09 -5.72 20.53
CA LYS A 70 -0.17 -6.35 21.87
C LYS A 70 -1.64 -6.35 22.23
N ASN A 71 -2.15 -7.44 22.84
CA ASN A 71 -3.54 -7.67 23.27
C ASN A 71 -4.22 -6.45 23.92
N ASN A 72 -4.26 -5.33 23.23
CA ASN A 72 -4.85 -4.08 23.66
C ASN A 72 -6.37 -4.16 23.51
N ALA A 73 -7.08 -3.68 24.52
CA ALA A 73 -8.53 -3.57 24.43
C ALA A 73 -8.92 -2.48 23.41
N THR A 74 -9.83 -2.82 22.51
CA THR A 74 -10.39 -1.84 21.56
C THR A 74 -11.22 -0.78 22.30
N PRO A 75 -11.29 0.46 21.80
CA PRO A 75 -12.07 1.54 22.41
C PRO A 75 -13.56 1.24 22.56
N LEU A 76 -14.12 0.42 21.68
CA LEU A 76 -15.49 -0.06 21.70
C LEU A 76 -15.51 -1.60 21.60
N ALA A 77 -16.64 -2.23 21.89
CA ALA A 77 -16.81 -3.65 21.63
C ALA A 77 -16.52 -3.95 20.15
N ILE A 78 -15.82 -5.06 19.88
CA ILE A 78 -15.38 -5.42 18.51
C ILE A 78 -16.54 -5.49 17.52
N THR A 79 -17.74 -5.82 18.01
CA THR A 79 -18.97 -5.85 17.22
C THR A 79 -19.42 -4.49 16.70
N GLU A 80 -19.01 -3.39 17.35
CA GLU A 80 -19.32 -2.03 16.89
C GLU A 80 -18.61 -1.67 15.59
N TYR A 81 -17.54 -2.36 15.27
CA TYR A 81 -16.77 -2.15 14.03
C TYR A 81 -17.30 -2.98 12.86
N THR A 82 -18.16 -3.96 13.11
CA THR A 82 -18.72 -4.84 12.06
C THR A 82 -19.87 -4.19 11.32
N GLY A 83 -20.13 -4.66 10.08
CA GLY A 83 -21.26 -4.24 9.26
C GLY A 83 -20.89 -3.88 7.83
N GLU A 84 -21.87 -3.37 7.10
CA GLU A 84 -21.69 -2.85 5.73
C GLU A 84 -21.20 -1.40 5.77
N TYR A 85 -20.19 -1.12 4.97
CA TYR A 85 -19.68 0.22 4.75
C TYR A 85 -19.70 0.52 3.25
N THR A 86 -19.90 1.79 2.88
CA THR A 86 -20.02 2.19 1.47
C THR A 86 -19.14 3.38 1.15
N ASN A 87 -18.53 3.33 -0.04
CA ASN A 87 -17.83 4.43 -0.67
C ASN A 87 -18.41 4.63 -2.08
N GLN A 88 -18.49 5.88 -2.55
CA GLN A 88 -19.09 6.17 -3.87
C GLN A 88 -18.30 5.59 -5.04
N LEU A 89 -16.97 5.56 -4.93
CA LEU A 89 -16.10 5.06 -5.99
C LEU A 89 -15.91 3.54 -5.90
N TYR A 90 -15.60 3.03 -4.71
CA TYR A 90 -15.23 1.63 -4.50
C TYR A 90 -16.39 0.72 -4.08
N GLY A 91 -17.57 1.28 -3.98
CA GLY A 91 -18.79 0.51 -3.67
C GLY A 91 -18.84 0.06 -2.22
N LYS A 92 -19.12 -1.21 -2.00
CA LYS A 92 -19.42 -1.78 -0.68
C LYS A 92 -18.31 -2.68 -0.17
N ILE A 93 -18.04 -2.56 1.12
CA ILE A 93 -17.27 -3.54 1.88
C ILE A 93 -18.12 -4.11 3.01
N MET A 94 -17.81 -5.32 3.40
CA MET A 94 -18.39 -5.97 4.59
C MET A 94 -17.27 -6.24 5.58
N ILE A 95 -17.42 -5.74 6.80
CA ILE A 95 -16.52 -6.02 7.91
C ILE A 95 -17.22 -7.01 8.85
N THR A 96 -16.57 -8.12 9.10
CA THR A 96 -17.04 -9.19 9.99
C THR A 96 -16.04 -9.44 11.11
N ASN A 97 -16.51 -9.99 12.22
CA ASN A 97 -15.68 -10.35 13.35
C ASN A 97 -15.23 -11.82 13.25
N ASN A 98 -13.96 -12.06 13.52
CA ASN A 98 -13.38 -13.39 13.68
C ASN A 98 -12.53 -13.43 14.97
N GLY A 99 -13.20 -13.56 16.11
CA GLY A 99 -12.54 -13.48 17.42
C GLY A 99 -12.08 -12.07 17.76
N ASN A 100 -10.78 -11.86 17.87
CA ASN A 100 -10.19 -10.52 18.14
C ASN A 100 -9.77 -9.78 16.88
N GLN A 101 -9.97 -10.36 15.69
CA GLN A 101 -9.59 -9.80 14.40
C GLN A 101 -10.84 -9.50 13.57
N LEU A 102 -10.80 -8.43 12.83
CA LEU A 102 -11.82 -8.11 11.85
C LEU A 102 -11.39 -8.57 10.45
N ASN A 103 -12.34 -9.10 9.68
CA ASN A 103 -12.14 -9.46 8.29
C ASN A 103 -12.93 -8.51 7.39
N VAL A 104 -12.31 -8.09 6.29
CA VAL A 104 -12.94 -7.23 5.28
C VAL A 104 -13.10 -8.01 3.98
N SER A 105 -14.26 -7.91 3.36
CA SER A 105 -14.50 -8.36 2.00
C SER A 105 -14.98 -7.22 1.12
N PHE A 106 -14.41 -7.12 -0.07
CA PHE A 106 -14.70 -6.08 -1.05
C PHE A 106 -15.72 -6.61 -2.07
N LYS A 107 -16.96 -6.11 -2.01
CA LYS A 107 -18.08 -6.66 -2.80
C LYS A 107 -17.92 -6.49 -4.31
N SER A 108 -17.19 -5.45 -4.73
CA SER A 108 -16.92 -5.17 -6.15
C SER A 108 -15.65 -5.84 -6.67
N HIS A 109 -14.88 -6.52 -5.80
CA HIS A 109 -13.63 -7.18 -6.14
C HIS A 109 -13.64 -8.62 -5.62
N ASN A 110 -14.00 -9.55 -6.49
CA ASN A 110 -14.01 -10.97 -6.15
C ASN A 110 -12.61 -11.42 -5.68
N ASN A 111 -12.58 -12.18 -4.59
CA ASN A 111 -11.36 -12.71 -3.97
C ASN A 111 -10.44 -11.66 -3.30
N LEU A 112 -10.79 -10.38 -3.27
CA LEU A 112 -10.07 -9.39 -2.47
C LEU A 112 -10.64 -9.38 -1.05
N THR A 113 -9.78 -9.70 -0.10
CA THR A 113 -10.06 -9.65 1.34
C THR A 113 -8.91 -9.00 2.08
N ALA A 114 -9.17 -8.57 3.31
CA ALA A 114 -8.13 -8.07 4.19
C ALA A 114 -8.47 -8.41 5.64
N THR A 115 -7.47 -8.41 6.50
CA THR A 115 -7.64 -8.44 7.96
C THR A 115 -7.39 -7.07 8.54
N ILE A 116 -8.03 -6.79 9.67
CA ILE A 116 -7.81 -5.57 10.44
C ILE A 116 -7.54 -5.97 11.89
N ASP A 117 -6.35 -5.66 12.37
CA ASP A 117 -5.90 -5.92 13.72
C ASP A 117 -5.77 -4.62 14.51
N TYR A 118 -6.21 -4.61 15.76
CA TYR A 118 -6.07 -3.43 16.60
C TYR A 118 -4.62 -3.26 17.07
N LEU A 119 -4.10 -2.05 16.94
CA LEU A 119 -2.78 -1.67 17.45
C LEU A 119 -2.92 -1.02 18.83
N ASP A 120 -3.09 0.27 18.84
CA ASP A 120 -3.27 1.12 20.01
C ASP A 120 -3.84 2.49 19.57
N ASN A 121 -4.16 3.38 20.53
CA ASN A 121 -4.53 4.78 20.25
C ASN A 121 -5.56 4.96 19.11
N ASN A 122 -6.52 4.04 19.01
CA ASN A 122 -7.53 3.99 17.93
C ASN A 122 -6.92 3.80 16.53
N GLU A 123 -5.72 3.27 16.44
CA GLU A 123 -5.10 2.81 15.19
C GLU A 123 -5.22 1.31 15.06
N TRP A 124 -5.38 0.89 13.80
CA TRP A 124 -5.53 -0.50 13.41
C TRP A 124 -4.58 -0.78 12.24
N LEU A 125 -4.25 -2.03 12.01
CA LEU A 125 -3.45 -2.50 10.89
C LEU A 125 -4.34 -3.23 9.89
N LEU A 126 -4.46 -2.68 8.69
CA LEU A 126 -5.08 -3.33 7.55
C LEU A 126 -4.02 -4.14 6.81
N GLN A 127 -4.28 -5.42 6.58
CA GLN A 127 -3.41 -6.29 5.79
C GLN A 127 -4.23 -7.01 4.74
N TYR A 128 -3.96 -6.72 3.47
CA TYR A 128 -4.62 -7.38 2.35
C TYR A 128 -4.12 -8.82 2.16
N ASN A 129 -5.01 -9.71 1.69
CA ASN A 129 -4.66 -11.08 1.31
C ASN A 129 -3.78 -11.14 0.05
N ASN A 130 -3.82 -10.11 -0.77
CA ASN A 130 -2.96 -9.95 -1.93
C ASN A 130 -1.89 -8.90 -1.62
N ILE A 131 -0.63 -9.31 -1.61
CA ILE A 131 0.53 -8.49 -1.26
C ILE A 131 0.65 -7.22 -2.10
N LEU A 132 0.13 -7.20 -3.32
CA LEU A 132 0.15 -6.03 -4.21
C LEU A 132 -0.67 -4.86 -3.67
N TYR A 133 -1.62 -5.11 -2.78
CA TYR A 133 -2.42 -4.06 -2.15
C TYR A 133 -1.81 -3.52 -0.86
N GLY A 134 -0.83 -4.21 -0.29
CA GLY A 134 0.01 -3.74 0.81
C GLY A 134 -0.57 -3.94 2.21
N ILE A 135 0.09 -3.27 3.16
CA ILE A 135 -0.23 -3.26 4.61
C ILE A 135 -0.22 -1.80 5.05
N PHE A 136 -1.32 -1.35 5.68
CA PHE A 136 -1.47 0.07 6.04
C PHE A 136 -2.08 0.26 7.42
N PRO A 137 -1.66 1.30 8.17
CA PRO A 137 -2.41 1.76 9.30
C PRO A 137 -3.75 2.33 8.85
N LEU A 138 -4.80 2.12 9.62
CA LEU A 138 -6.11 2.72 9.40
C LEU A 138 -6.73 3.21 10.71
N LYS A 139 -7.74 4.07 10.58
CA LYS A 139 -8.52 4.57 11.71
C LYS A 139 -10.01 4.48 11.44
N PHE A 140 -10.74 4.00 12.44
CA PHE A 140 -12.19 4.15 12.46
C PHE A 140 -12.57 5.50 13.08
N LYS A 141 -13.53 6.16 12.49
CA LYS A 141 -14.13 7.38 13.05
C LYS A 141 -15.27 7.00 13.97
N ILE A 142 -15.15 7.42 15.21
CA ILE A 142 -16.14 7.16 16.26
C ILE A 142 -16.86 8.48 16.59
N LYS A 143 -18.20 8.44 16.63
CA LYS A 143 -19.06 9.53 17.11
C LYS A 143 -20.12 8.97 18.05
N ASN A 144 -20.29 9.61 19.21
CA ASN A 144 -21.30 9.19 20.20
C ASN A 144 -21.24 7.69 20.51
N MET A 145 -20.04 7.16 20.76
CA MET A 145 -19.78 5.76 21.05
C MET A 145 -20.22 4.78 19.94
N LYS A 146 -20.28 5.25 18.70
CA LYS A 146 -20.58 4.42 17.52
C LYS A 146 -19.57 4.65 16.42
N VAL A 147 -19.19 3.59 15.74
CA VAL A 147 -18.36 3.68 14.53
C VAL A 147 -19.21 4.22 13.39
N VAL A 148 -18.77 5.29 12.74
CA VAL A 148 -19.48 5.94 11.63
C VAL A 148 -18.79 5.79 10.28
N SER A 149 -17.47 5.62 10.26
CA SER A 149 -16.73 5.39 9.02
C SER A 149 -15.38 4.75 9.30
N VAL A 150 -14.74 4.30 8.23
CA VAL A 150 -13.35 3.83 8.21
C VAL A 150 -12.64 4.39 6.97
N ASP A 151 -11.39 4.79 7.14
CA ASP A 151 -10.54 5.25 6.04
C ASP A 151 -9.63 4.09 5.62
N ILE A 152 -9.79 3.63 4.38
CA ILE A 152 -9.04 2.50 3.82
C ILE A 152 -8.15 2.98 2.69
N LYS A 153 -6.89 2.60 2.75
CA LYS A 153 -5.89 2.83 1.71
C LYS A 153 -5.60 1.53 0.97
N ALA A 154 -5.39 1.63 -0.33
CA ALA A 154 -4.94 0.53 -1.16
C ALA A 154 -3.80 1.00 -2.05
N ASN A 155 -2.68 0.28 -2.05
CA ASN A 155 -1.56 0.47 -2.96
C ASN A 155 -0.96 1.89 -3.00
N ASP A 156 0.16 2.09 -2.32
CA ASP A 156 0.90 3.37 -2.30
C ASP A 156 1.38 3.86 -3.68
N PHE A 157 1.38 2.98 -4.68
CA PHE A 157 1.92 3.28 -6.00
C PHE A 157 0.94 4.04 -6.90
N ILE A 158 -0.36 3.82 -6.68
CA ILE A 158 -1.42 4.39 -7.53
C ILE A 158 -2.21 5.44 -6.75
N GLU A 159 -2.38 5.26 -5.45
CA GLU A 159 -3.27 6.06 -4.63
C GLU A 159 -2.58 6.57 -3.36
N TYR A 160 -2.44 7.88 -3.28
CA TYR A 160 -1.76 8.52 -2.14
C TYR A 160 -2.69 8.67 -0.93
N ASP A 161 -3.99 8.86 -1.17
CA ASP A 161 -4.97 9.16 -0.12
C ASP A 161 -5.86 7.96 0.23
N PRO A 162 -6.24 7.81 1.51
CA PRO A 162 -7.21 6.81 1.90
C PRO A 162 -8.62 7.19 1.46
N TYR A 163 -9.47 6.20 1.24
CA TYR A 163 -10.88 6.36 0.89
C TYR A 163 -11.77 6.13 2.10
N THR A 164 -12.65 7.09 2.36
CA THR A 164 -13.60 6.99 3.46
C THR A 164 -14.80 6.12 3.07
N PHE A 165 -15.01 5.05 3.82
CA PHE A 165 -16.19 4.19 3.75
C PHE A 165 -17.12 4.51 4.91
N ILE A 166 -18.35 4.91 4.60
CA ILE A 166 -19.37 5.27 5.59
C ILE A 166 -20.13 4.02 6.02
N LYS A 167 -20.27 3.83 7.34
CA LYS A 167 -21.05 2.73 7.91
C LYS A 167 -22.54 2.95 7.67
N LYS A 168 -23.27 1.89 7.31
CA LYS A 168 -24.73 1.90 7.14
C LYS A 168 -25.46 1.46 8.40
#